data_939181a85f87a0728aa5fceccf2d2799
#
_entry.id   939181a85f87a0728aa5fceccf2d2799
#
_cell.length_a   1.000
_cell.length_b   1.000
_cell.length_c   1.000
_cell.angle_alpha   90.00
_cell.angle_beta   90.00
_cell.angle_gamma   90.00
#
_symmetry.space_group_name_H-M   'P 1'
#
loop_
_entity.id
_entity.type
_entity.pdbx_description
1 polymer ?
#
loop_
_entity_poly.entity_id
_entity_poly.type
_entity_poly.pdbx_seq_one_letter_code
_entity_poly.pdbx_strand_id
1 'polypeptide(L)'
;MATEATARKFFTSPFFAVSGPRRVDWLTVHAWYLFHDLNVTPVNPGSSHVTVQGKDYPTVPNLSALPNPQETSVSIITHPAVTLGVLEEAKKLGIPAIWMQPGTFDDSVLKLALADGAFSSVVYGEGGRGHDGWCVLVDGERAMNDAGKL
;
A
#
# COMPACT_ATOMS: atom_id res chain seq x y z
N MET A 1 -3.20 13.88 9.61
CA MET A 1 -3.69 12.71 10.35
C MET A 1 -4.57 11.86 9.45
N ALA A 2 -4.39 10.54 9.49
CA ALA A 2 -5.22 9.64 8.71
C ALA A 2 -6.64 9.57 9.27
N THR A 3 -7.63 9.52 8.39
CA THR A 3 -9.05 9.49 8.72
C THR A 3 -9.77 8.44 7.86
N GLU A 4 -11.03 8.19 8.15
CA GLU A 4 -11.87 7.34 7.29
C GLU A 4 -11.97 7.90 5.87
N ALA A 5 -11.94 9.22 5.72
CA ALA A 5 -11.95 9.87 4.41
C ALA A 5 -10.65 9.60 3.62
N THR A 6 -9.48 9.64 4.27
CA THR A 6 -8.22 9.29 3.61
C THR A 6 -8.16 7.82 3.24
N ALA A 7 -8.64 6.93 4.10
CA ALA A 7 -8.72 5.50 3.80
C ALA A 7 -9.68 5.21 2.63
N ARG A 8 -10.84 5.86 2.60
CA ARG A 8 -11.76 5.77 1.47
C ARG A 8 -11.09 6.21 0.17
N LYS A 9 -10.40 7.33 0.20
CA LYS A 9 -9.73 7.88 -0.98
C LYS A 9 -8.66 6.94 -1.53
N PHE A 10 -7.95 6.23 -0.67
CA PHE A 10 -6.99 5.21 -1.06
C PHE A 10 -7.63 4.16 -1.99
N PHE A 11 -8.85 3.73 -1.68
CA PHE A 11 -9.55 2.70 -2.46
C PHE A 11 -10.27 3.22 -3.70
N THR A 12 -10.18 4.50 -4.03
CA THR A 12 -10.75 5.02 -5.29
C THR A 12 -9.89 4.69 -6.50
N SER A 13 -8.66 4.29 -6.32
CA SER A 13 -7.77 3.89 -7.43
C SER A 13 -8.26 2.58 -8.06
N PRO A 14 -8.08 2.42 -9.39
CA PRO A 14 -8.42 1.16 -10.06
C PRO A 14 -7.38 0.06 -9.86
N PHE A 15 -6.14 0.41 -9.51
CA PHE A 15 -5.03 -0.52 -9.35
C PHE A 15 -4.38 -0.37 -7.98
N PHE A 16 -3.80 -1.48 -7.50
CA PHE A 16 -3.13 -1.54 -6.20
C PHE A 16 -1.78 -2.25 -6.33
N ALA A 17 -0.87 -1.91 -5.43
CA ALA A 17 0.41 -2.59 -5.31
C ALA A 17 0.76 -2.79 -3.84
N VAL A 18 1.50 -3.84 -3.54
CA VAL A 18 1.99 -4.13 -2.20
C VAL A 18 3.51 -4.24 -2.25
N SER A 19 4.18 -3.30 -1.61
CA SER A 19 5.65 -3.24 -1.58
C SER A 19 6.18 -3.72 -0.24
N GLY A 20 7.04 -4.71 -0.25
CA GLY A 20 7.64 -5.23 0.99
C GLY A 20 8.66 -6.34 0.75
N PRO A 21 9.40 -6.71 1.81
CA PRO A 21 10.27 -7.87 1.77
C PRO A 21 9.43 -9.16 1.73
N ARG A 22 10.01 -10.24 1.20
CA ARG A 22 9.33 -11.53 1.13
C ARG A 22 9.17 -12.13 2.54
N ARG A 23 8.09 -11.76 3.21
CA ARG A 23 7.72 -12.22 4.55
C ARG A 23 6.23 -12.48 4.62
N VAL A 24 5.79 -13.09 5.73
CA VAL A 24 4.38 -13.45 5.95
C VAL A 24 3.45 -12.24 5.84
N ASP A 25 3.82 -11.10 6.40
CA ASP A 25 3.01 -9.90 6.35
C ASP A 25 2.79 -9.37 4.92
N TRP A 26 3.84 -9.37 4.09
CA TRP A 26 3.74 -9.00 2.68
C TRP A 26 2.83 -9.96 1.91
N LEU A 27 3.03 -11.27 2.11
CA LEU A 27 2.20 -12.29 1.48
C LEU A 27 0.74 -12.20 1.91
N THR A 28 0.49 -11.95 3.20
CA THR A 28 -0.86 -11.84 3.76
C THR A 28 -1.60 -10.62 3.20
N VAL A 29 -0.94 -9.48 3.12
CA VAL A 29 -1.56 -8.26 2.57
C VAL A 29 -1.86 -8.43 1.08
N HIS A 30 -0.93 -9.00 0.31
CA HIS A 30 -1.18 -9.29 -1.11
C HIS A 30 -2.39 -10.22 -1.30
N ALA A 31 -2.47 -11.30 -0.53
CA ALA A 31 -3.59 -12.23 -0.57
C ALA A 31 -4.91 -11.54 -0.19
N TRP A 32 -4.88 -10.63 0.77
CA TRP A 32 -6.06 -9.87 1.17
C TRP A 32 -6.67 -9.11 -0.03
N TYR A 33 -5.84 -8.43 -0.82
CA TYR A 33 -6.29 -7.74 -2.02
C TYR A 33 -6.92 -8.70 -3.03
N LEU A 34 -6.29 -9.85 -3.25
CA LEU A 34 -6.81 -10.86 -4.17
C LEU A 34 -8.16 -11.40 -3.73
N PHE A 35 -8.33 -11.67 -2.44
CA PHE A 35 -9.59 -12.19 -1.89
C PHE A 35 -10.72 -11.17 -1.96
N HIS A 36 -10.40 -9.89 -2.11
CA HIS A 36 -11.38 -8.82 -2.30
C HIS A 36 -11.56 -8.43 -3.78
N ASP A 37 -11.08 -9.26 -4.70
CA ASP A 37 -11.20 -9.08 -6.15
C ASP A 37 -10.61 -7.75 -6.67
N LEU A 38 -9.58 -7.26 -6.02
CA LEU A 38 -8.88 -6.04 -6.43
C LEU A 38 -7.69 -6.39 -7.33
N ASN A 39 -7.42 -5.50 -8.30
CA ASN A 39 -6.27 -5.64 -9.19
C ASN A 39 -5.01 -5.20 -8.44
N VAL A 40 -4.20 -6.14 -8.01
CA VAL A 40 -3.01 -5.88 -7.18
C VAL A 40 -1.76 -6.50 -7.77
N THR A 41 -0.65 -5.76 -7.69
CA THR A 41 0.68 -6.22 -8.11
C THR A 41 1.59 -6.32 -6.90
N PRO A 42 2.19 -7.48 -6.64
CA PRO A 42 3.20 -7.59 -5.59
C PRO A 42 4.53 -6.99 -6.08
N VAL A 43 5.17 -6.20 -5.23
CA VAL A 43 6.42 -5.50 -5.54
C VAL A 43 7.52 -5.97 -4.60
N ASN A 44 8.56 -6.59 -5.16
CA ASN A 44 9.71 -7.07 -4.40
C ASN A 44 10.88 -7.33 -5.35
N PRO A 45 12.09 -6.78 -5.10
CA PRO A 45 13.22 -6.94 -6.02
C PRO A 45 13.81 -8.34 -6.06
N GLY A 46 13.54 -9.16 -5.04
CA GLY A 46 14.14 -10.50 -4.91
C GLY A 46 13.23 -11.66 -5.28
N SER A 47 12.00 -11.40 -5.74
CA SER A 47 11.03 -12.46 -6.06
C SER A 47 10.50 -12.30 -7.48
N SER A 48 10.36 -13.42 -8.21
CA SER A 48 9.80 -13.41 -9.56
C SER A 48 8.28 -13.54 -9.57
N HIS A 49 7.72 -14.18 -8.55
CA HIS A 49 6.27 -14.41 -8.44
C HIS A 49 5.87 -14.71 -7.01
N VAL A 50 4.57 -14.64 -6.76
CA VAL A 50 3.92 -15.08 -5.53
C VAL A 50 2.84 -16.08 -5.90
N THR A 51 2.79 -17.20 -5.20
CA THR A 51 1.76 -18.24 -5.41
C THR A 51 0.68 -18.13 -4.35
N VAL A 52 -0.57 -17.97 -4.78
CA VAL A 52 -1.74 -17.91 -3.88
C VAL A 52 -2.77 -18.91 -4.40
N GLN A 53 -3.15 -19.88 -3.57
CA GLN A 53 -4.12 -20.92 -3.89
C GLN A 53 -3.79 -21.64 -5.22
N GLY A 54 -2.51 -21.96 -5.42
CA GLY A 54 -2.04 -22.70 -6.59
C GLY A 54 -1.89 -21.87 -7.86
N LYS A 55 -2.15 -20.57 -7.80
CA LYS A 55 -1.99 -19.66 -8.93
C LYS A 55 -0.80 -18.74 -8.70
N ASP A 56 0.03 -18.58 -9.73
CA ASP A 56 1.19 -17.69 -9.69
C ASP A 56 0.82 -16.28 -10.15
N TYR A 57 1.29 -15.29 -9.40
CA TYR A 57 1.13 -13.86 -9.70
C TYR A 57 2.52 -13.25 -9.91
N PRO A 58 2.79 -12.65 -11.07
CA PRO A 58 4.10 -12.07 -11.33
C PRO A 58 4.39 -10.89 -10.41
N THR A 59 5.63 -10.80 -9.95
CA THR A 59 6.13 -9.73 -9.10
C THR A 59 6.94 -8.76 -9.96
N VAL A 60 6.83 -7.45 -9.67
CA VAL A 60 7.71 -6.45 -10.27
C VAL A 60 8.79 -6.05 -9.27
N PRO A 61 10.01 -5.67 -9.73
CA PRO A 61 11.12 -5.40 -8.82
C PRO A 61 11.00 -4.09 -8.05
N ASN A 62 10.29 -3.10 -8.61
CA ASN A 62 10.14 -1.78 -8.01
C ASN A 62 8.87 -1.10 -8.54
N LEU A 63 8.53 0.07 -7.99
CA LEU A 63 7.32 0.80 -8.40
C LEU A 63 7.40 1.32 -9.83
N SER A 64 8.61 1.60 -10.33
CA SER A 64 8.81 2.08 -11.70
C SER A 64 8.38 1.07 -12.76
N ALA A 65 8.32 -0.20 -12.40
CA ALA A 65 7.88 -1.28 -13.29
C ALA A 65 6.36 -1.49 -13.30
N LEU A 66 5.59 -0.75 -12.49
CA LEU A 66 4.13 -0.81 -12.50
C LEU A 66 3.59 -0.27 -13.82
N PRO A 67 2.54 -0.91 -14.41
CA PRO A 67 2.00 -0.46 -15.70
C PRO A 67 1.29 0.90 -15.63
N ASN A 68 0.64 1.22 -14.51
CA ASN A 68 -0.17 2.44 -14.38
C ASN A 68 0.08 3.11 -13.01
N PRO A 69 1.29 3.62 -12.74
CA PRO A 69 1.62 4.14 -11.41
C PRO A 69 0.73 5.31 -10.98
N GLN A 70 0.31 6.17 -11.90
CA GLN A 70 -0.54 7.33 -11.58
C GLN A 70 -1.97 6.96 -11.20
N GLU A 71 -2.35 5.69 -11.41
CA GLU A 71 -3.67 5.16 -11.07
C GLU A 71 -3.59 4.05 -10.02
N THR A 72 -2.44 3.92 -9.35
CA THR A 72 -2.15 2.84 -8.41
C THR A 72 -2.02 3.38 -7.00
N SER A 73 -2.76 2.77 -6.06
CA SER A 73 -2.57 2.98 -4.63
C SER A 73 -1.63 1.90 -4.08
N VAL A 74 -0.68 2.28 -3.22
CA VAL A 74 0.38 1.38 -2.76
C VAL A 74 0.31 1.15 -1.26
N SER A 75 0.21 -0.12 -0.85
CA SER A 75 0.42 -0.55 0.53
C SER A 75 1.91 -0.80 0.76
N ILE A 76 2.43 -0.23 1.84
CA ILE A 76 3.85 -0.31 2.22
C ILE A 76 4.01 -1.24 3.41
N ILE A 77 4.89 -2.24 3.26
CA ILE A 77 5.21 -3.21 4.33
C ILE A 77 6.71 -3.25 4.61
N THR A 78 7.47 -2.31 4.08
CA THR A 78 8.91 -2.24 4.25
C THR A 78 9.32 -1.65 5.60
N HIS A 79 10.53 -1.95 6.05
CA HIS A 79 11.13 -1.31 7.21
C HIS A 79 11.29 0.20 6.95
N PRO A 80 11.23 1.09 7.97
CA PRO A 80 11.34 2.54 7.76
C PRO A 80 12.53 2.99 6.91
N ALA A 81 13.69 2.37 7.09
CA ALA A 81 14.88 2.70 6.30
C ALA A 81 14.70 2.45 4.80
N VAL A 82 13.90 1.46 4.43
CA VAL A 82 13.57 1.14 3.04
C VAL A 82 12.38 1.97 2.56
N THR A 83 11.40 2.19 3.43
CA THR A 83 10.18 2.94 3.10
C THR A 83 10.49 4.34 2.56
N LEU A 84 11.50 5.01 3.10
CA LEU A 84 11.87 6.35 2.64
C LEU A 84 12.17 6.38 1.14
N GLY A 85 12.99 5.44 0.67
CA GLY A 85 13.31 5.32 -0.76
C GLY A 85 12.12 4.91 -1.61
N VAL A 86 11.24 4.04 -1.08
CA VAL A 86 10.01 3.65 -1.76
C VAL A 86 9.10 4.85 -1.96
N LEU A 87 8.95 5.70 -0.95
CA LEU A 87 8.13 6.92 -1.05
C LEU A 87 8.72 7.95 -2.01
N GLU A 88 10.05 8.09 -2.05
CA GLU A 88 10.71 8.97 -3.02
C GLU A 88 10.41 8.53 -4.45
N GLU A 89 10.48 7.23 -4.71
CA GLU A 89 10.13 6.65 -6.01
C GLU A 89 8.65 6.85 -6.32
N ALA A 90 7.76 6.57 -5.35
CA ALA A 90 6.33 6.75 -5.52
C ALA A 90 5.96 8.19 -5.87
N LYS A 91 6.58 9.16 -5.20
CA LYS A 91 6.36 10.59 -5.46
C LYS A 91 6.77 10.96 -6.89
N LYS A 92 7.93 10.50 -7.33
CA LYS A 92 8.42 10.72 -8.69
C LYS A 92 7.49 10.18 -9.77
N LEU A 93 6.88 9.03 -9.49
CA LEU A 93 5.99 8.35 -10.44
C LEU A 93 4.56 8.92 -10.46
N GLY A 94 4.24 9.81 -9.53
CA GLY A 94 2.89 10.37 -9.43
C GLY A 94 1.87 9.41 -8.82
N ILE A 95 2.32 8.46 -8.00
CA ILE A 95 1.42 7.55 -7.26
C ILE A 95 0.55 8.39 -6.33
N PRO A 96 -0.80 8.26 -6.41
CA PRO A 96 -1.69 9.16 -5.70
C PRO A 96 -1.87 8.86 -4.22
N ALA A 97 -1.80 7.59 -3.81
CA ALA A 97 -2.18 7.19 -2.47
C ALA A 97 -1.27 6.11 -1.89
N ILE A 98 -0.98 6.26 -0.60
CA ILE A 98 -0.07 5.37 0.15
C ILE A 98 -0.79 4.91 1.42
N TRP A 99 -0.67 3.62 1.73
CA TRP A 99 -1.08 3.07 3.02
C TRP A 99 0.14 2.44 3.68
N MET A 100 0.61 3.06 4.74
CA MET A 100 1.77 2.56 5.50
C MET A 100 1.27 1.70 6.66
N GLN A 101 1.50 0.39 6.57
CA GLN A 101 1.18 -0.54 7.64
C GLN A 101 1.93 -0.18 8.93
N PRO A 102 1.42 -0.56 10.11
CA PRO A 102 2.13 -0.32 11.37
C PRO A 102 3.58 -0.82 11.32
N GLY A 103 4.51 -0.02 11.83
CA GLY A 103 5.93 -0.37 11.89
C GLY A 103 6.75 -0.05 10.64
N THR A 104 6.14 0.56 9.60
CA THR A 104 6.83 0.82 8.32
C THR A 104 7.35 2.25 8.20
N PHE A 105 7.13 3.10 9.19
CA PHE A 105 7.47 4.52 9.12
C PHE A 105 8.08 5.04 10.42
N ASP A 106 8.85 6.10 10.29
CA ASP A 106 9.40 6.92 11.36
C ASP A 106 9.17 8.40 11.02
N ASP A 107 9.73 9.31 11.82
CA ASP A 107 9.55 10.74 11.62
C ASP A 107 10.06 11.23 10.26
N SER A 108 11.17 10.67 9.78
CA SER A 108 11.74 11.02 8.47
C SER A 108 10.81 10.61 7.33
N VAL A 109 10.23 9.42 7.43
CA VAL A 109 9.25 8.92 6.46
C VAL A 109 8.02 9.81 6.45
N LEU A 110 7.48 10.14 7.63
CA LEU A 110 6.28 10.98 7.74
C LEU A 110 6.52 12.39 7.19
N LYS A 111 7.70 12.95 7.39
CA LYS A 111 8.06 14.25 6.85
C LYS A 111 7.95 14.27 5.32
N LEU A 112 8.41 13.23 4.66
CA LEU A 112 8.30 13.09 3.22
C LEU A 112 6.85 12.81 2.79
N ALA A 113 6.20 11.85 3.44
CA ALA A 113 4.85 11.40 3.07
C ALA A 113 3.81 12.50 3.21
N LEU A 114 3.93 13.33 4.26
CA LEU A 114 2.95 14.37 4.59
C LEU A 114 3.32 15.75 4.04
N ALA A 115 4.40 15.87 3.27
CA ALA A 115 4.76 17.13 2.62
C ALA A 115 3.65 17.59 1.67
N ASP A 116 3.44 18.90 1.57
CA ASP A 116 2.40 19.49 0.72
C ASP A 116 2.54 19.00 -0.73
N GLY A 117 1.46 18.44 -1.27
CA GLY A 117 1.41 17.99 -2.65
C GLY A 117 2.14 16.68 -2.93
N ALA A 118 2.67 16.00 -1.91
CA ALA A 118 3.39 14.74 -2.12
C ALA A 118 2.45 13.62 -2.59
N PHE A 119 1.34 13.41 -1.87
CA PHE A 119 0.33 12.38 -2.19
C PHE A 119 -1.06 12.92 -1.92
N SER A 120 -2.04 12.42 -2.69
CA SER A 120 -3.45 12.79 -2.47
C SER A 120 -4.03 12.21 -1.19
N SER A 121 -3.54 11.03 -0.78
CA SER A 121 -4.00 10.35 0.43
C SER A 121 -2.86 9.57 1.06
N VAL A 122 -2.70 9.69 2.39
CA VAL A 122 -1.73 8.92 3.17
C VAL A 122 -2.44 8.34 4.37
N VAL A 123 -2.49 7.01 4.47
CA VAL A 123 -3.08 6.29 5.61
C VAL A 123 -1.96 5.73 6.46
N TYR A 124 -1.96 6.06 7.75
CA TYR A 124 -0.91 5.66 8.68
C TYR A 124 -1.29 5.95 10.13
N GLY A 125 -0.62 5.27 11.06
CA GLY A 125 -0.64 5.64 12.48
C GLY A 125 -1.97 5.43 13.17
N GLU A 126 -2.19 6.18 14.24
CA GLU A 126 -3.36 6.07 15.10
C GLU A 126 -4.65 6.50 14.40
N GLY A 127 -5.77 5.99 14.86
CA GLY A 127 -7.09 6.38 14.39
C GLY A 127 -7.86 5.28 13.67
N GLY A 128 -7.21 4.19 13.29
CA GLY A 128 -7.85 3.01 12.74
C GLY A 128 -8.34 2.08 13.86
N ARG A 129 -8.92 0.95 13.47
CA ARG A 129 -9.42 -0.08 14.40
C ARG A 129 -8.38 -1.12 14.77
N GLY A 130 -7.25 -1.16 14.06
CA GLY A 130 -6.17 -2.09 14.34
C GLY A 130 -5.50 -1.79 15.67
N HIS A 131 -4.98 -2.83 16.34
CA HIS A 131 -4.31 -2.72 17.64
C HIS A 131 -3.13 -1.73 17.57
N ASP A 132 -2.38 -1.77 16.48
CA ASP A 132 -1.19 -0.94 16.26
C ASP A 132 -1.46 0.27 15.34
N GLY A 133 -2.73 0.63 15.12
CA GLY A 133 -3.13 1.74 14.26
C GLY A 133 -3.75 1.27 12.94
N TRP A 134 -3.76 2.14 11.94
CA TRP A 134 -4.35 1.86 10.62
C TRP A 134 -3.67 0.65 9.97
N CYS A 135 -4.45 -0.40 9.76
CA CYS A 135 -4.01 -1.66 9.14
C CYS A 135 -5.01 -2.08 8.07
N VAL A 136 -4.54 -2.31 6.85
CA VAL A 136 -5.42 -2.66 5.72
C VAL A 136 -6.21 -3.96 5.98
N LEU A 137 -5.62 -4.91 6.71
CA LEU A 137 -6.29 -6.17 7.06
C LEU A 137 -7.48 -5.98 8.01
N VAL A 138 -7.47 -4.91 8.80
CA VAL A 138 -8.52 -4.58 9.77
C VAL A 138 -9.47 -3.53 9.23
N ASP A 139 -8.94 -2.48 8.59
CA ASP A 139 -9.69 -1.28 8.21
C ASP A 139 -10.07 -1.26 6.72
N GLY A 140 -9.51 -2.18 5.91
CA GLY A 140 -9.64 -2.14 4.46
C GLY A 140 -11.07 -2.36 3.96
N GLU A 141 -11.80 -3.34 4.49
CA GLU A 141 -13.16 -3.62 4.03
C GLU A 141 -14.09 -2.43 4.21
N ARG A 142 -14.02 -1.75 5.35
CA ARG A 142 -14.83 -0.57 5.60
C ARG A 142 -14.48 0.55 4.61
N ALA A 143 -13.19 0.77 4.39
CA ALA A 143 -12.74 1.79 3.44
C ALA A 143 -13.17 1.46 2.01
N MET A 144 -13.10 0.19 1.60
CA MET A 144 -13.61 -0.28 0.30
C MET A 144 -15.10 -0.03 0.16
N ASN A 145 -15.87 -0.36 1.20
CA ASN A 145 -17.31 -0.15 1.19
C ASN A 145 -17.62 1.34 1.06
N ASP A 146 -16.93 2.20 1.80
CA ASP A 146 -17.08 3.65 1.72
C ASP A 146 -16.71 4.20 0.34
N ALA A 147 -15.80 3.53 -0.38
CA ALA A 147 -15.40 3.89 -1.74
C ALA A 147 -16.30 3.28 -2.82
N GLY A 148 -17.32 2.50 -2.44
CA GLY A 148 -18.23 1.85 -3.39
C GLY A 148 -17.67 0.61 -4.05
N LYS A 149 -16.68 -0.05 -3.45
CA LYS A 149 -16.01 -1.24 -4.00
C LYS A 149 -16.54 -2.57 -3.47
N LEU A 150 -17.40 -2.54 -2.47
CA LEU A 150 -18.04 -3.74 -1.93
C LEU A 150 -19.52 -3.74 -2.27
#